data_aff61cbc1b92a334195475af6cb18411
#
_entry.id   aff61cbc1b92a334195475af6cb18411
#
_cell.length_a   1.000
_cell.length_b   1.000
_cell.length_c   1.000
_cell.angle_alpha   90.00
_cell.angle_beta   90.00
_cell.angle_gamma   90.00
#
_symmetry.space_group_name_H-M   'P 1'
#
loop_
_entity.id
_entity.type
_entity.pdbx_description
1 polymer ?
#
loop_
_entity_poly.entity_id
_entity_poly.type
_entity_poly.pdbx_seq_one_letter_code
_entity_poly.pdbx_strand_id
1 'polypeptide(L)'
;MVAVKGSLLLAIVVMFTMTGCDHSPTESAQNHGAGQVVPDSEKPVLKFKEPLFRFKPVKEGEEVTHSFAFTNTGKSDLLISYASASCGCTVPEWPKEPIAPGASGVIKATFNTEGKQGKQNKKIVITANTKPELTEVHLEGEVLPKQQTN
;
A
#
# COMPACT_ATOMS: atom_id res chain seq x y z
N MET A 1 6.48 -13.53 -75.92
CA MET A 1 5.37 -13.67 -76.86
C MET A 1 4.18 -12.89 -76.29
N VAL A 2 3.85 -11.88 -77.04
CA VAL A 2 2.51 -11.34 -77.32
C VAL A 2 1.85 -10.61 -76.16
N ALA A 3 1.90 -9.29 -76.07
CA ALA A 3 1.14 -8.23 -76.80
C ALA A 3 -0.36 -8.39 -76.46
N VAL A 4 -1.17 -7.35 -76.17
CA VAL A 4 -1.42 -6.06 -76.74
C VAL A 4 -2.58 -5.37 -76.00
N LYS A 5 -2.50 -4.05 -75.90
CA LYS A 5 -3.55 -3.03 -76.19
C LYS A 5 -4.85 -3.08 -75.37
N GLY A 6 -5.28 -2.04 -74.92
CA GLY A 6 -5.72 -0.78 -75.43
C GLY A 6 -6.49 -0.04 -74.31
N SER A 7 -6.17 1.16 -74.14
CA SER A 7 -6.88 2.34 -74.63
C SER A 7 -8.38 2.39 -74.23
N LEU A 8 -8.77 3.28 -73.38
CA LEU A 8 -9.66 4.42 -73.76
C LEU A 8 -10.16 5.14 -72.49
N LEU A 9 -9.78 6.39 -72.44
CA LEU A 9 -10.41 7.53 -71.80
C LEU A 9 -11.89 7.38 -71.45
N LEU A 10 -12.20 7.70 -70.20
CA LEU A 10 -13.38 8.51 -69.89
C LEU A 10 -13.13 9.34 -68.63
N ALA A 11 -13.01 10.64 -68.84
CA ALA A 11 -13.01 11.63 -67.79
C ALA A 11 -14.42 11.70 -67.18
N ILE A 12 -14.53 11.41 -65.91
CA ILE A 12 -15.69 11.80 -65.12
C ILE A 12 -15.19 12.67 -63.99
N VAL A 13 -15.36 13.96 -64.20
CA VAL A 13 -15.27 15.00 -63.17
C VAL A 13 -16.47 14.79 -62.26
N VAL A 14 -16.24 14.21 -61.09
CA VAL A 14 -17.21 14.27 -60.01
C VAL A 14 -16.71 15.27 -58.98
N MET A 15 -17.36 16.42 -59.02
CA MET A 15 -17.30 17.40 -57.94
C MET A 15 -17.76 16.70 -56.65
N PHE A 16 -16.84 16.41 -55.77
CA PHE A 16 -17.20 15.96 -54.41
C PHE A 16 -17.14 17.17 -53.52
N THR A 17 -18.30 17.63 -53.12
CA THR A 17 -18.52 18.67 -52.11
C THR A 17 -17.83 18.27 -50.79
N MET A 18 -16.99 19.14 -50.30
CA MET A 18 -16.40 19.06 -48.98
C MET A 18 -17.49 19.19 -47.90
N THR A 19 -17.90 18.08 -47.35
CA THR A 19 -18.55 18.09 -46.03
C THR A 19 -17.44 17.96 -44.98
N GLY A 20 -17.25 19.06 -44.26
CA GLY A 20 -16.31 19.12 -43.15
C GLY A 20 -16.66 18.08 -42.08
N CYS A 21 -15.77 17.13 -41.83
CA CYS A 21 -15.76 16.39 -40.59
C CYS A 21 -15.06 17.28 -39.55
N ASP A 22 -15.90 17.79 -38.69
CA ASP A 22 -15.50 18.40 -37.42
C ASP A 22 -14.74 17.35 -36.61
N HIS A 23 -13.43 17.44 -36.67
CA HIS A 23 -12.56 16.63 -35.83
C HIS A 23 -12.40 17.38 -34.52
N SER A 24 -13.37 17.19 -33.62
CA SER A 24 -13.20 17.61 -32.24
C SER A 24 -12.02 16.82 -31.64
N PRO A 25 -10.95 17.48 -31.24
CA PRO A 25 -9.95 16.83 -30.42
C PRO A 25 -10.64 16.52 -29.08
N THR A 26 -10.85 15.24 -28.80
CA THR A 26 -11.15 14.77 -27.45
C THR A 26 -9.95 15.12 -26.57
N GLU A 27 -10.03 16.26 -26.00
CA GLU A 27 -9.16 16.72 -24.94
C GLU A 27 -9.39 15.75 -23.78
N SER A 28 -8.48 14.79 -23.66
CA SER A 28 -8.32 14.02 -22.44
C SER A 28 -7.89 15.00 -21.35
N ALA A 29 -8.86 15.69 -20.78
CA ALA A 29 -8.68 16.43 -19.56
C ALA A 29 -8.33 15.40 -18.48
N GLN A 30 -7.04 15.21 -18.26
CA GLN A 30 -6.51 14.62 -17.04
C GLN A 30 -6.92 15.56 -15.91
N ASN A 31 -8.06 15.27 -15.33
CA ASN A 31 -8.53 15.92 -14.12
C ASN A 31 -7.68 15.45 -12.94
N HIS A 32 -6.49 16.03 -12.81
CA HIS A 32 -5.68 15.95 -11.61
C HIS A 32 -6.22 16.97 -10.63
N GLY A 33 -6.96 16.52 -9.64
CA GLY A 33 -7.17 17.33 -8.45
C GLY A 33 -8.59 17.77 -8.16
N ALA A 34 -9.48 16.85 -7.93
CA ALA A 34 -10.52 17.05 -6.93
C ALA A 34 -10.46 15.80 -6.04
N GLY A 35 -10.12 15.96 -4.76
CA GLY A 35 -10.12 14.87 -3.80
C GLY A 35 -11.50 14.23 -3.81
N GLN A 36 -11.63 13.13 -4.54
CA GLN A 36 -12.84 12.33 -4.52
C GLN A 36 -12.98 11.82 -3.10
N VAL A 37 -13.98 12.32 -2.38
CA VAL A 37 -14.35 11.79 -1.09
C VAL A 37 -14.88 10.38 -1.32
N VAL A 38 -13.99 9.39 -1.15
CA VAL A 38 -14.36 7.98 -1.23
C VAL A 38 -15.35 7.70 -0.10
N PRO A 39 -16.57 7.21 -0.39
CA PRO A 39 -17.51 6.83 0.65
C PRO A 39 -16.88 5.84 1.63
N ASP A 40 -17.25 5.90 2.90
CA ASP A 40 -16.66 5.02 3.93
C ASP A 40 -16.82 3.52 3.61
N SER A 41 -17.91 3.16 2.91
CA SER A 41 -18.15 1.80 2.43
C SER A 41 -17.19 1.31 1.34
N GLU A 42 -16.48 2.22 0.70
CA GLU A 42 -15.50 1.94 -0.37
C GLU A 42 -14.05 2.09 0.10
N LYS A 43 -13.83 2.49 1.35
CA LYS A 43 -12.49 2.65 1.93
C LYS A 43 -11.76 1.32 2.11
N PRO A 44 -10.41 1.34 2.13
CA PRO A 44 -9.64 0.18 2.51
C PRO A 44 -9.85 -0.16 3.99
N VAL A 45 -9.65 -1.42 4.34
CA VAL A 45 -9.74 -1.91 5.71
C VAL A 45 -8.48 -2.71 6.04
N LEU A 46 -7.73 -2.22 7.01
CA LEU A 46 -6.52 -2.87 7.52
C LEU A 46 -6.91 -3.88 8.60
N LYS A 47 -6.89 -5.18 8.27
CA LYS A 47 -7.23 -6.25 9.21
C LYS A 47 -6.01 -7.09 9.53
N PHE A 48 -5.53 -7.00 10.77
CA PHE A 48 -4.46 -7.86 11.28
C PHE A 48 -4.96 -9.27 11.58
N LYS A 49 -4.11 -10.27 11.30
CA LYS A 49 -4.36 -11.66 11.69
C LYS A 49 -4.25 -11.79 13.21
N GLU A 50 -3.21 -11.21 13.78
CA GLU A 50 -2.94 -11.14 15.22
C GLU A 50 -2.42 -9.74 15.55
N PRO A 51 -3.22 -8.89 16.22
CA PRO A 51 -2.78 -7.55 16.59
C PRO A 51 -1.91 -7.52 17.84
N LEU A 52 -1.81 -8.64 18.57
CA LEU A 52 -1.02 -8.77 19.79
C LEU A 52 -0.09 -9.97 19.66
N PHE A 53 1.22 -9.72 19.73
CA PHE A 53 2.24 -10.76 19.83
C PHE A 53 2.82 -10.83 21.24
N ARG A 54 2.76 -12.02 21.84
CA ARG A 54 3.39 -12.31 23.13
C ARG A 54 4.69 -13.07 22.93
N PHE A 55 5.81 -12.38 23.16
CA PHE A 55 7.13 -13.02 23.10
C PHE A 55 7.46 -13.73 24.41
N LYS A 56 8.25 -14.80 24.30
CA LYS A 56 8.78 -15.52 25.46
C LYS A 56 9.81 -14.65 26.20
N PRO A 57 10.07 -14.89 27.50
CA PRO A 57 11.11 -14.17 28.20
C PRO A 57 12.44 -14.20 27.44
N VAL A 58 13.02 -13.02 27.24
CA VAL A 58 14.31 -12.80 26.58
C VAL A 58 15.27 -12.10 27.54
N LYS A 59 16.58 -12.22 27.31
CA LYS A 59 17.57 -11.49 28.10
C LYS A 59 17.71 -10.06 27.61
N GLU A 60 18.02 -9.16 28.51
CA GLU A 60 18.36 -7.79 28.19
C GLU A 60 19.50 -7.73 27.16
N GLY A 61 19.33 -6.94 26.11
CA GLY A 61 20.22 -6.81 24.97
C GLY A 61 19.87 -7.72 23.79
N GLU A 62 18.93 -8.67 23.93
CA GLU A 62 18.42 -9.44 22.80
C GLU A 62 17.40 -8.61 22.01
N GLU A 63 17.33 -8.86 20.70
CA GLU A 63 16.31 -8.26 19.84
C GLU A 63 15.10 -9.17 19.70
N VAL A 64 13.90 -8.59 19.86
CA VAL A 64 12.63 -9.26 19.60
C VAL A 64 12.08 -8.72 18.28
N THR A 65 12.01 -9.58 17.27
CA THR A 65 11.43 -9.24 15.97
C THR A 65 10.14 -10.03 15.76
N HIS A 66 9.10 -9.33 15.31
CA HIS A 66 7.84 -9.96 14.90
C HIS A 66 7.28 -9.30 13.63
N SER A 67 6.62 -10.13 12.81
CA SER A 67 5.96 -9.72 11.57
C SER A 67 4.45 -9.81 11.74
N PHE A 68 3.80 -8.67 11.91
CA PHE A 68 2.34 -8.57 11.98
C PHE A 68 1.75 -8.68 10.57
N ALA A 69 1.23 -9.85 10.25
CA ALA A 69 0.54 -10.08 8.99
C ALA A 69 -0.83 -9.44 8.99
N PHE A 70 -1.16 -8.77 7.88
CA PHE A 70 -2.46 -8.14 7.67
C PHE A 70 -2.99 -8.40 6.27
N THR A 71 -4.29 -8.14 6.07
CA THR A 71 -4.95 -8.18 4.77
C THR A 71 -5.78 -6.92 4.60
N ASN A 72 -5.77 -6.34 3.40
CA ASN A 72 -6.74 -5.32 3.03
C ASN A 72 -8.07 -5.98 2.73
N THR A 73 -9.01 -5.92 3.66
CA THR A 73 -10.35 -6.49 3.50
C THR A 73 -11.38 -5.46 2.99
N GLY A 74 -10.91 -4.26 2.64
CA GLY A 74 -11.74 -3.20 2.06
C GLY A 74 -11.91 -3.31 0.55
N LYS A 75 -12.39 -2.25 -0.08
CA LYS A 75 -12.73 -2.22 -1.51
C LYS A 75 -11.81 -1.34 -2.36
N SER A 76 -10.94 -0.57 -1.74
CA SER A 76 -9.94 0.27 -2.42
C SER A 76 -8.53 -0.01 -1.90
N ASP A 77 -7.54 0.53 -2.60
CA ASP A 77 -6.14 0.34 -2.27
C ASP A 77 -5.80 0.91 -0.89
N LEU A 78 -5.17 0.07 -0.07
CA LEU A 78 -4.68 0.43 1.26
C LEU A 78 -3.27 1.03 1.13
N LEU A 79 -3.11 2.25 1.59
CA LEU A 79 -1.83 2.94 1.68
C LEU A 79 -1.50 3.22 3.15
N ILE A 80 -0.39 2.66 3.62
CA ILE A 80 0.15 2.94 4.95
C ILE A 80 1.10 4.13 4.82
N SER A 81 0.71 5.27 5.37
CA SER A 81 1.50 6.49 5.29
C SER A 81 2.60 6.55 6.35
N TYR A 82 2.34 6.00 7.53
CA TYR A 82 3.27 6.06 8.64
C TYR A 82 3.07 4.91 9.64
N ALA A 83 4.16 4.51 10.31
CA ALA A 83 4.09 3.65 11.48
C ALA A 83 5.12 4.13 12.52
N SER A 84 4.71 4.16 13.78
CA SER A 84 5.56 4.57 14.88
C SER A 84 5.34 3.68 16.11
N ALA A 85 6.37 3.56 16.92
CA ALA A 85 6.26 2.87 18.20
C ALA A 85 6.25 3.86 19.36
N SER A 86 5.70 3.42 20.50
CA SER A 86 5.62 4.22 21.74
C SER A 86 6.98 4.57 22.36
N CYS A 87 8.06 3.96 21.88
CA CYS A 87 9.43 4.25 22.31
C CYS A 87 10.40 4.15 21.12
N GLY A 88 11.51 4.87 21.17
CA GLY A 88 12.59 4.76 20.18
C GLY A 88 13.33 3.42 20.17
N CYS A 89 12.98 2.51 21.09
CA CYS A 89 13.54 1.17 21.19
C CYS A 89 12.84 0.13 20.29
N THR A 90 11.79 0.54 19.56
CA THR A 90 11.08 -0.32 18.61
C THR A 90 10.99 0.39 17.27
N VAL A 91 11.44 -0.27 16.23
CA VAL A 91 11.46 0.26 14.86
C VAL A 91 10.48 -0.53 14.01
N PRO A 92 9.39 0.08 13.52
CA PRO A 92 8.48 -0.55 12.59
C PRO A 92 8.94 -0.35 11.14
N GLU A 93 8.82 -1.41 10.33
CA GLU A 93 8.99 -1.39 8.87
C GLU A 93 7.67 -1.83 8.22
N TRP A 94 7.24 -1.15 7.16
CA TRP A 94 5.97 -1.43 6.48
C TRP A 94 6.07 -1.26 4.96
N PRO A 95 5.18 -1.90 4.18
CA PRO A 95 5.09 -1.71 2.74
C PRO A 95 4.81 -0.25 2.39
N LYS A 96 5.54 0.28 1.40
CA LYS A 96 5.36 1.66 0.90
C LYS A 96 4.42 1.72 -0.31
N GLU A 97 4.26 0.59 -1.01
CA GLU A 97 3.40 0.46 -2.16
C GLU A 97 1.94 0.25 -1.73
N PRO A 98 0.97 0.71 -2.53
CA PRO A 98 -0.44 0.42 -2.29
C PRO A 98 -0.73 -1.09 -2.28
N ILE A 99 -1.60 -1.50 -1.37
CA ILE A 99 -2.00 -2.90 -1.19
C ILE A 99 -3.44 -3.05 -1.68
N ALA A 100 -3.61 -3.77 -2.78
CA ALA A 100 -4.91 -3.95 -3.42
C ALA A 100 -5.93 -4.65 -2.51
N PRO A 101 -7.24 -4.51 -2.76
CA PRO A 101 -8.28 -5.26 -2.07
C PRO A 101 -8.02 -6.77 -2.10
N GLY A 102 -8.13 -7.43 -0.95
CA GLY A 102 -7.84 -8.86 -0.77
C GLY A 102 -6.36 -9.21 -0.67
N ALA A 103 -5.44 -8.31 -1.00
CA ALA A 103 -4.02 -8.54 -0.87
C ALA A 103 -3.56 -8.44 0.59
N SER A 104 -2.44 -9.10 0.90
CA SER A 104 -1.86 -9.14 2.24
C SER A 104 -0.49 -8.49 2.27
N GLY A 105 -0.11 -8.01 3.44
CA GLY A 105 1.21 -7.45 3.71
C GLY A 105 1.66 -7.77 5.14
N VAL A 106 2.83 -7.27 5.50
CA VAL A 106 3.40 -7.41 6.84
C VAL A 106 3.93 -6.08 7.34
N ILE A 107 3.74 -5.83 8.63
CA ILE A 107 4.47 -4.80 9.37
C ILE A 107 5.46 -5.52 10.28
N LYS A 108 6.74 -5.34 10.00
CA LYS A 108 7.80 -5.91 10.82
C LYS A 108 8.15 -4.94 11.93
N ALA A 109 8.19 -5.41 13.15
CA ALA A 109 8.58 -4.63 14.31
C ALA A 109 9.79 -5.27 15.00
N THR A 110 10.84 -4.50 15.20
CA THR A 110 12.05 -4.92 15.90
C THR A 110 12.20 -4.12 17.19
N PHE A 111 12.15 -4.81 18.32
CA PHE A 111 12.30 -4.24 19.65
C PHE A 111 13.69 -4.59 20.22
N ASN A 112 14.51 -3.57 20.42
CA ASN A 112 15.78 -3.69 21.11
C ASN A 112 15.54 -3.62 22.62
N THR A 113 15.96 -4.66 23.34
CA THR A 113 15.74 -4.80 24.79
C THR A 113 16.86 -4.21 25.63
N GLU A 114 17.89 -3.61 25.05
CA GLU A 114 18.99 -2.97 25.78
C GLU A 114 18.46 -1.89 26.74
N GLY A 115 18.85 -1.96 28.01
CA GLY A 115 18.37 -1.08 29.08
C GLY A 115 16.89 -1.27 29.41
N LYS A 116 16.30 -2.44 29.07
CA LYS A 116 14.89 -2.79 29.38
C LYS A 116 14.87 -4.03 30.25
N GLN A 117 14.09 -3.99 31.32
CA GLN A 117 13.90 -5.12 32.23
C GLN A 117 12.43 -5.24 32.65
N GLY A 118 12.03 -6.45 33.06
CA GLY A 118 10.68 -6.74 33.50
C GLY A 118 9.65 -6.81 32.37
N LYS A 119 8.38 -6.64 32.72
CA LYS A 119 7.28 -6.71 31.76
C LYS A 119 7.31 -5.54 30.79
N GLN A 120 7.21 -5.85 29.50
CA GLN A 120 7.20 -4.90 28.41
C GLN A 120 5.89 -4.98 27.66
N ASN A 121 5.36 -3.81 27.27
CA ASN A 121 4.28 -3.67 26.31
C ASN A 121 4.66 -2.53 25.36
N LYS A 122 4.92 -2.88 24.09
CA LYS A 122 5.30 -1.93 23.04
C LYS A 122 4.15 -1.78 22.09
N LYS A 123 3.55 -0.61 22.08
CA LYS A 123 2.49 -0.24 21.16
C LYS A 123 3.10 0.32 19.87
N ILE A 124 2.63 -0.15 18.73
CA ILE A 124 2.95 0.36 17.39
C ILE A 124 1.66 0.90 16.81
N VAL A 125 1.67 2.18 16.45
CA VAL A 125 0.55 2.88 15.82
C VAL A 125 0.81 2.98 14.33
N ILE A 126 -0.15 2.54 13.54
CA ILE A 126 -0.12 2.54 12.09
C ILE A 126 -1.13 3.58 11.59
N THR A 127 -0.68 4.50 10.73
CA THR A 127 -1.51 5.49 10.04
C THR A 127 -1.71 5.07 8.60
N ALA A 128 -2.96 4.94 8.17
CA ALA A 128 -3.32 4.53 6.82
C ALA A 128 -4.56 5.28 6.33
N ASN A 129 -4.86 5.19 5.04
CA ASN A 129 -6.07 5.79 4.43
C ASN A 129 -7.37 5.05 4.78
N THR A 130 -7.39 4.36 5.91
CA THR A 130 -8.54 3.61 6.45
C THR A 130 -9.49 4.50 7.27
N LYS A 131 -10.57 3.89 7.77
CA LYS A 131 -11.41 4.51 8.79
C LYS A 131 -11.69 3.49 9.90
N PRO A 132 -11.19 3.74 11.14
CA PRO A 132 -10.35 4.87 11.55
C PRO A 132 -8.97 4.86 10.85
N GLU A 133 -8.32 6.04 10.79
CA GLU A 133 -6.99 6.19 10.16
C GLU A 133 -5.88 5.52 10.97
N LEU A 134 -6.10 5.37 12.27
CA LEU A 134 -5.13 4.80 13.20
C LEU A 134 -5.53 3.39 13.59
N THR A 135 -4.57 2.48 13.49
CA THR A 135 -4.68 1.11 13.96
C THR A 135 -3.47 0.78 14.83
N GLU A 136 -3.64 -0.06 15.84
CA GLU A 136 -2.60 -0.39 16.80
C GLU A 136 -2.31 -1.89 16.80
N VAL A 137 -1.02 -2.24 16.98
CA VAL A 137 -0.56 -3.59 17.29
C VAL A 137 0.41 -3.55 18.48
N HIS A 138 0.56 -4.67 19.17
CA HIS A 138 1.31 -4.74 20.43
C HIS A 138 2.31 -5.89 20.45
N LEU A 139 3.50 -5.61 21.02
CA LEU A 139 4.48 -6.59 21.45
C LEU A 139 4.45 -6.64 22.98
N GLU A 140 4.12 -7.79 23.56
CA GLU A 140 4.10 -8.01 25.01
C GLU A 140 5.02 -9.15 25.41
N GLY A 141 5.68 -9.01 26.55
CA GLY A 141 6.53 -10.07 27.10
C GLY A 141 7.38 -9.59 28.26
N GLU A 142 8.38 -10.37 28.62
CA GLU A 142 9.27 -10.08 29.74
C GLU A 142 10.73 -10.06 29.30
N VAL A 143 11.46 -9.08 29.80
CA VAL A 143 12.91 -8.96 29.59
C VAL A 143 13.59 -9.27 30.93
N LEU A 144 14.39 -10.33 30.95
CA LEU A 144 15.17 -10.76 32.08
C LEU A 144 16.47 -9.95 32.20
N PRO A 145 16.98 -9.68 33.42
CA PRO A 145 18.26 -9.01 33.59
C PRO A 145 19.42 -9.73 32.89
N LYS A 146 20.43 -8.98 32.43
CA LYS A 146 21.70 -9.57 32.03
C LYS A 146 22.29 -10.36 33.22
N GLN A 147 22.65 -11.61 32.99
CA GLN A 147 23.44 -12.34 33.98
C GLN A 147 24.80 -11.66 34.11
N GLN A 148 25.10 -11.13 35.27
CA GLN A 148 26.44 -10.68 35.59
C GLN A 148 27.33 -11.90 35.70
N THR A 149 28.20 -12.12 34.72
CA THR A 149 29.31 -13.07 34.86
C THR A 149 30.35 -12.41 35.77
N ASN A 150 30.38 -12.88 37.06
CA ASN A 150 31.48 -12.55 37.95
C ASN A 150 32.76 -13.23 37.47
#